data_d8c4385b4d0bf23abe3ee5bdb1c4190f
#
_entry.id   d8c4385b4d0bf23abe3ee5bdb1c4190f
#
_cell.length_a   1.000
_cell.length_b   1.000
_cell.length_c   1.000
_cell.angle_alpha   90.00
_cell.angle_beta   90.00
_cell.angle_gamma   90.00
#
_symmetry.space_group_name_H-M   'P 1'
#
loop_
_entity.id
_entity.type
_entity.pdbx_description
1 polymer ?
#
loop_
_entity_poly.entity_id
_entity_poly.type
_entity_poly.pdbx_seq_one_letter_code
_entity_poly.pdbx_strand_id
1 'polypeptide(L)'
;LLADGAAEAGFESFEETETGLEAYVQKELFDKEMLDAYIADFPIGDTKITYEVKDAEDKDWNQEWEEQGFEPIYVDNQVVIYDAKHPELYPDTSNRPDMIEIGIEAKLAFGTGNHETTRMIISQLLHMPIRTKRILDCGTGTGILALTCSKLGAKDVVGYDIDEWSVENAKHNAVLNGVTNMEVLFGNSQVINHISGVFDLVLANINRNILLDDMRAFRSV
;
A
#
# COMPACT_ATOMS: atom_id res chain seq x y z
N LEU A 1 6.63 -14.53 -17.97
CA LEU A 1 6.60 -14.43 -19.44
C LEU A 1 5.24 -14.01 -19.99
N LEU A 2 4.13 -14.74 -19.69
CA LEU A 2 2.80 -14.32 -20.15
C LEU A 2 2.41 -12.96 -19.57
N ALA A 3 2.61 -12.77 -18.27
CA ALA A 3 2.34 -11.51 -17.61
C ALA A 3 3.20 -10.36 -18.16
N ASP A 4 4.48 -10.60 -18.45
CA ASP A 4 5.38 -9.60 -19.01
C ASP A 4 4.89 -9.10 -20.37
N GLY A 5 4.48 -10.04 -21.25
CA GLY A 5 3.97 -9.67 -22.56
C GLY A 5 2.58 -9.04 -22.53
N ALA A 6 1.72 -9.48 -21.62
CA ALA A 6 0.44 -8.82 -21.41
C ALA A 6 0.62 -7.40 -20.84
N ALA A 7 1.62 -7.17 -19.97
CA ALA A 7 1.94 -5.85 -19.47
C ALA A 7 2.38 -4.89 -20.60
N GLU A 8 3.13 -5.38 -21.60
CA GLU A 8 3.47 -4.60 -22.80
C GLU A 8 2.23 -4.23 -23.63
N ALA A 9 1.19 -5.08 -23.62
CA ALA A 9 -0.10 -4.82 -24.27
C ALA A 9 -1.06 -3.97 -23.41
N GLY A 10 -0.57 -3.37 -22.32
CA GLY A 10 -1.31 -2.42 -21.49
C GLY A 10 -2.03 -3.03 -20.28
N PHE A 11 -1.87 -4.33 -20.01
CA PHE A 11 -2.49 -4.95 -18.85
C PHE A 11 -1.77 -4.56 -17.56
N GLU A 12 -2.53 -4.23 -16.52
CA GLU A 12 -2.02 -3.65 -15.26
C GLU A 12 -2.12 -4.60 -14.07
N SER A 13 -3.03 -5.58 -14.12
CA SER A 13 -3.25 -6.52 -13.02
C SER A 13 -3.32 -7.95 -13.55
N PHE A 14 -2.80 -8.91 -12.75
CA PHE A 14 -2.65 -10.29 -13.15
C PHE A 14 -2.99 -11.22 -11.99
N GLU A 15 -3.76 -12.26 -12.28
CA GLU A 15 -4.10 -13.32 -11.33
C GLU A 15 -3.77 -14.69 -11.96
N GLU A 16 -2.94 -15.47 -11.27
CA GLU A 16 -2.61 -16.83 -11.71
C GLU A 16 -3.78 -17.78 -11.43
N THR A 17 -4.16 -18.54 -12.43
CA THR A 17 -5.17 -19.58 -12.31
C THR A 17 -4.56 -20.97 -12.49
N GLU A 18 -5.28 -22.03 -12.15
CA GLU A 18 -4.80 -23.42 -12.33
C GLU A 18 -4.38 -23.74 -13.77
N THR A 19 -4.90 -23.04 -14.77
CA THR A 19 -4.71 -23.33 -16.19
C THR A 19 -4.11 -22.20 -17.00
N GLY A 20 -3.82 -21.05 -16.37
CA GLY A 20 -3.31 -19.87 -17.09
C GLY A 20 -3.20 -18.62 -16.26
N LEU A 21 -3.58 -17.51 -16.87
CA LEU A 21 -3.47 -16.18 -16.31
C LEU A 21 -4.75 -15.40 -16.63
N GLU A 22 -5.36 -14.79 -15.63
CA GLU A 22 -6.33 -13.73 -15.81
C GLU A 22 -5.60 -12.39 -15.76
N ALA A 23 -5.86 -11.52 -16.73
CA ALA A 23 -5.21 -10.24 -16.84
C ALA A 23 -6.26 -9.14 -17.08
N TYR A 24 -6.09 -8.00 -16.41
CA TYR A 24 -7.04 -6.91 -16.43
C TYR A 24 -6.42 -5.66 -17.04
N VAL A 25 -7.19 -4.97 -17.87
CA VAL A 25 -6.79 -3.73 -18.57
C VAL A 25 -7.99 -2.80 -18.67
N GLN A 26 -7.75 -1.50 -18.60
CA GLN A 26 -8.79 -0.53 -18.90
C GLN A 26 -9.20 -0.65 -20.36
N LYS A 27 -10.51 -0.62 -20.62
CA LYS A 27 -11.09 -0.88 -21.96
C LYS A 27 -10.49 0.02 -23.04
N GLU A 28 -10.20 1.27 -22.71
CA GLU A 28 -9.61 2.27 -23.58
C GLU A 28 -8.12 2.01 -23.87
N LEU A 29 -7.45 1.26 -23.03
CA LEU A 29 -6.02 0.94 -23.13
C LEU A 29 -5.76 -0.44 -23.72
N PHE A 30 -6.80 -1.24 -23.96
CA PHE A 30 -6.66 -2.59 -24.49
C PHE A 30 -6.22 -2.58 -25.95
N ASP A 31 -4.99 -3.00 -26.20
CA ASP A 31 -4.43 -3.18 -27.55
C ASP A 31 -4.47 -4.67 -27.97
N LYS A 32 -5.54 -5.03 -28.66
CA LYS A 32 -5.71 -6.40 -29.16
C LYS A 32 -4.64 -6.82 -30.15
N GLU A 33 -4.20 -5.89 -31.02
CA GLU A 33 -3.22 -6.20 -32.07
C GLU A 33 -1.86 -6.50 -31.45
N MET A 34 -1.48 -5.75 -30.42
CA MET A 34 -0.25 -5.97 -29.66
C MET A 34 -0.29 -7.31 -28.93
N LEU A 35 -1.40 -7.64 -28.27
CA LEU A 35 -1.58 -8.92 -27.60
C LEU A 35 -1.49 -10.11 -28.57
N ASP A 36 -2.18 -10.01 -29.72
CA ASP A 36 -2.15 -11.05 -30.77
C ASP A 36 -0.73 -11.24 -31.33
N ALA A 37 0.02 -10.15 -31.56
CA ALA A 37 1.39 -10.19 -32.03
C ALA A 37 2.31 -10.87 -31.00
N TYR A 38 2.17 -10.54 -29.72
CA TYR A 38 2.96 -11.16 -28.66
C TYR A 38 2.68 -12.66 -28.53
N ILE A 39 1.41 -13.07 -28.60
CA ILE A 39 1.02 -14.49 -28.54
C ILE A 39 1.56 -15.25 -29.74
N ALA A 40 1.56 -14.64 -30.94
CA ALA A 40 2.08 -15.26 -32.16
C ALA A 40 3.61 -15.48 -32.12
N ASP A 41 4.35 -14.61 -31.44
CA ASP A 41 5.82 -14.68 -31.30
C ASP A 41 6.24 -15.17 -29.90
N PHE A 42 5.37 -15.90 -29.21
CA PHE A 42 5.66 -16.34 -27.85
C PHE A 42 6.90 -17.21 -27.77
N PRO A 43 7.87 -16.90 -26.88
CA PRO A 43 9.22 -17.47 -26.93
C PRO A 43 9.33 -18.95 -26.56
N ILE A 44 8.27 -19.57 -26.08
CA ILE A 44 8.25 -21.01 -25.76
C ILE A 44 7.57 -21.75 -26.91
N GLY A 45 8.39 -22.39 -27.75
CA GLY A 45 7.90 -23.20 -28.89
C GLY A 45 6.93 -24.31 -28.43
N ASP A 46 6.00 -24.64 -29.33
CA ASP A 46 4.94 -25.64 -29.10
C ASP A 46 3.90 -25.29 -28.02
N THR A 47 3.94 -24.09 -27.43
CA THR A 47 2.92 -23.64 -26.49
C THR A 47 1.75 -23.01 -27.24
N LYS A 48 0.58 -23.65 -27.16
CA LYS A 48 -0.64 -23.08 -27.71
C LYS A 48 -1.33 -22.21 -26.67
N ILE A 49 -1.22 -20.89 -26.86
CA ILE A 49 -1.94 -19.91 -26.03
C ILE A 49 -3.28 -19.59 -26.68
N THR A 50 -4.33 -19.64 -25.92
CA THR A 50 -5.66 -19.18 -26.31
C THR A 50 -6.16 -18.22 -25.23
N TYR A 51 -6.87 -17.19 -25.62
CA TYR A 51 -7.44 -16.25 -24.67
C TYR A 51 -8.90 -15.91 -25.01
N GLU A 52 -9.61 -15.45 -24.04
CA GLU A 52 -10.97 -14.92 -24.15
C GLU A 52 -10.98 -13.52 -23.55
N VAL A 53 -11.61 -12.58 -24.22
CA VAL A 53 -11.81 -11.21 -23.70
C VAL A 53 -13.24 -11.12 -23.19
N LYS A 54 -13.37 -10.72 -21.93
CA LYS A 54 -14.67 -10.48 -21.28
C LYS A 54 -14.67 -9.05 -20.75
N ASP A 55 -15.81 -8.39 -20.81
CA ASP A 55 -16.00 -7.21 -19.99
C ASP A 55 -15.99 -7.69 -18.53
N ALA A 56 -15.09 -7.11 -17.70
CA ALA A 56 -15.15 -7.34 -16.27
C ALA A 56 -16.49 -6.82 -15.75
N GLU A 57 -17.11 -7.54 -14.83
CA GLU A 57 -18.30 -7.01 -14.15
C GLU A 57 -17.88 -5.68 -13.51
N ASP A 58 -18.69 -4.65 -13.69
CA ASP A 58 -18.53 -3.35 -13.01
C ASP A 58 -18.94 -3.54 -11.53
N LYS A 59 -18.19 -4.40 -10.87
CA LYS A 59 -18.26 -4.60 -9.43
C LYS A 59 -17.26 -3.66 -8.79
N ASP A 60 -17.75 -2.81 -7.94
CA ASP A 60 -16.89 -2.09 -7.01
C ASP A 60 -16.34 -3.07 -5.96
N TRP A 61 -15.28 -3.79 -6.36
CA TRP A 61 -14.58 -4.75 -5.49
C TRP A 61 -14.09 -4.09 -4.20
N ASN A 62 -13.81 -2.78 -4.26
CA ASN A 62 -13.42 -2.01 -3.09
C ASN A 62 -14.61 -1.91 -2.12
N GLN A 63 -15.82 -1.70 -2.63
CA GLN A 63 -17.01 -1.60 -1.80
C GLN A 63 -17.35 -2.93 -1.10
N GLU A 64 -17.32 -4.06 -1.82
CA GLU A 64 -17.54 -5.38 -1.21
C GLU A 64 -16.49 -5.69 -0.14
N TRP A 65 -15.24 -5.31 -0.40
CA TRP A 65 -14.14 -5.54 0.52
C TRP A 65 -14.21 -4.60 1.75
N GLU A 66 -14.61 -3.34 1.55
CA GLU A 66 -14.89 -2.38 2.62
C GLU A 66 -16.09 -2.79 3.48
N GLU A 67 -17.07 -3.51 2.92
CA GLU A 67 -18.25 -4.01 3.63
C GLU A 67 -17.96 -5.27 4.46
N GLN A 68 -17.03 -6.11 4.06
CA GLN A 68 -16.69 -7.34 4.77
C GLN A 68 -15.70 -7.13 5.92
N GLY A 69 -14.92 -6.05 5.88
CA GLY A 69 -13.82 -5.80 6.81
C GLY A 69 -12.69 -6.83 6.72
N PHE A 70 -11.74 -6.74 7.62
CA PHE A 70 -10.64 -7.68 7.70
C PHE A 70 -10.37 -8.13 9.14
N GLU A 71 -9.95 -9.39 9.27
CA GLU A 71 -9.56 -9.97 10.55
C GLU A 71 -8.32 -9.27 11.12
N PRO A 72 -8.19 -9.14 12.46
CA PRO A 72 -7.04 -8.52 13.08
C PRO A 72 -5.71 -9.16 12.67
N ILE A 73 -4.76 -8.31 12.25
CA ILE A 73 -3.45 -8.70 11.78
C ILE A 73 -2.43 -8.45 12.89
N TYR A 74 -1.77 -9.49 13.37
CA TYR A 74 -0.75 -9.41 14.41
C TYR A 74 0.65 -9.40 13.82
N VAL A 75 1.47 -8.44 14.25
CA VAL A 75 2.89 -8.36 13.89
C VAL A 75 3.73 -8.57 15.14
N ASP A 76 4.57 -9.61 15.15
CA ASP A 76 5.51 -10.00 16.22
C ASP A 76 4.87 -10.05 17.62
N ASN A 77 3.57 -10.26 17.72
CA ASN A 77 2.82 -10.20 18.97
C ASN A 77 2.95 -8.87 19.74
N GLN A 78 3.38 -7.80 19.09
CA GLN A 78 3.58 -6.47 19.68
C GLN A 78 2.67 -5.41 19.05
N VAL A 79 2.28 -5.58 17.78
CA VAL A 79 1.34 -4.69 17.09
C VAL A 79 0.14 -5.50 16.64
N VAL A 80 -1.04 -4.94 16.77
CA VAL A 80 -2.25 -5.44 16.14
C VAL A 80 -2.87 -4.34 15.28
N ILE A 81 -3.16 -4.68 14.04
CA ILE A 81 -3.86 -3.85 13.07
C ILE A 81 -5.27 -4.41 12.95
N TYR A 82 -6.29 -3.58 13.06
CA TYR A 82 -7.67 -4.01 12.99
C TYR A 82 -8.52 -3.03 12.17
N ASP A 83 -9.61 -3.55 11.62
CA ASP A 83 -10.59 -2.74 10.92
C ASP A 83 -11.42 -1.93 11.91
N ALA A 84 -11.25 -0.62 11.89
CA ALA A 84 -11.94 0.27 12.82
C ALA A 84 -13.41 0.50 12.46
N LYS A 85 -13.84 0.12 11.25
CA LYS A 85 -15.23 0.20 10.80
C LYS A 85 -16.08 -0.97 11.31
N HIS A 86 -15.44 -2.08 11.71
CA HIS A 86 -16.07 -3.33 12.11
C HIS A 86 -15.80 -3.67 13.58
N PRO A 87 -16.56 -3.07 14.55
CA PRO A 87 -16.35 -3.29 15.98
C PRO A 87 -16.47 -4.75 16.41
N GLU A 88 -17.24 -5.56 15.67
CA GLU A 88 -17.40 -6.99 15.90
C GLU A 88 -16.12 -7.80 15.67
N LEU A 89 -15.17 -7.24 14.89
CA LEU A 89 -13.88 -7.84 14.61
C LEU A 89 -12.75 -7.28 15.49
N TYR A 90 -13.05 -6.43 16.47
CA TYR A 90 -12.01 -5.84 17.30
C TYR A 90 -11.26 -6.88 18.11
N PRO A 91 -9.92 -6.76 18.17
CA PRO A 91 -9.08 -7.70 18.90
C PRO A 91 -9.32 -7.56 20.41
N ASP A 92 -9.35 -8.68 21.13
CA ASP A 92 -9.29 -8.66 22.60
C ASP A 92 -7.83 -8.53 23.04
N THR A 93 -7.44 -7.32 23.42
CA THR A 93 -6.11 -6.99 23.92
C THR A 93 -6.05 -6.78 25.42
N SER A 94 -7.15 -7.07 26.15
CA SER A 94 -7.30 -6.83 27.59
C SER A 94 -6.18 -7.44 28.44
N ASN A 95 -5.61 -8.56 28.01
CA ASN A 95 -4.51 -9.26 28.65
C ASN A 95 -3.12 -8.89 28.10
N ARG A 96 -3.04 -7.86 27.22
CA ARG A 96 -1.81 -7.42 26.53
C ARG A 96 -1.65 -5.90 26.61
N PRO A 97 -1.38 -5.33 27.80
CA PRO A 97 -1.34 -3.88 27.99
C PRO A 97 -0.25 -3.16 27.17
N ASP A 98 0.78 -3.90 26.74
CA ASP A 98 1.87 -3.37 25.93
C ASP A 98 1.62 -3.51 24.41
N MET A 99 0.47 -4.08 24.02
CA MET A 99 0.11 -4.22 22.60
C MET A 99 -0.16 -2.84 21.99
N ILE A 100 0.51 -2.57 20.89
CA ILE A 100 0.26 -1.37 20.08
C ILE A 100 -0.94 -1.66 19.18
N GLU A 101 -2.01 -0.93 19.39
CA GLU A 101 -3.23 -1.04 18.60
C GLU A 101 -3.27 0.03 17.52
N ILE A 102 -3.53 -0.39 16.29
CA ILE A 102 -3.67 0.49 15.12
C ILE A 102 -4.98 0.16 14.42
N GLY A 103 -5.97 1.02 14.61
CA GLY A 103 -7.23 0.95 13.88
C GLY A 103 -7.06 1.57 12.50
N ILE A 104 -7.46 0.86 11.46
CA ILE A 104 -7.46 1.34 10.09
C ILE A 104 -8.87 1.30 9.54
N GLU A 105 -9.31 2.42 9.01
CA GLU A 105 -10.48 2.52 8.16
C GLU A 105 -9.98 2.79 6.75
N ALA A 106 -9.96 1.77 5.88
CA ALA A 106 -9.51 1.91 4.50
C ALA A 106 -10.68 2.36 3.62
N LYS A 107 -10.60 3.59 3.11
CA LYS A 107 -11.56 4.13 2.13
C LYS A 107 -10.80 4.42 0.84
N LEU A 108 -10.97 3.56 -0.17
CA LEU A 108 -10.34 3.73 -1.49
C LEU A 108 -8.80 3.94 -1.43
N ALA A 109 -8.16 3.62 -0.30
CA ALA A 109 -6.73 3.80 -0.11
C ALA A 109 -6.01 2.46 0.08
N PHE A 110 -4.82 2.35 -0.50
CA PHE A 110 -3.95 1.19 -0.32
C PHE A 110 -3.35 1.19 1.09
N GLY A 111 -3.22 0.00 1.70
CA GLY A 111 -2.46 -0.15 2.95
C GLY A 111 -3.28 -0.55 4.17
N THR A 112 -4.14 -1.57 4.06
CA THR A 112 -4.85 -2.18 5.21
C THR A 112 -3.95 -2.91 6.19
N GLY A 113 -2.67 -3.07 5.86
CA GLY A 113 -1.74 -3.90 6.62
C GLY A 113 -1.71 -5.37 6.19
N ASN A 114 -2.61 -5.79 5.33
CA ASN A 114 -2.67 -7.19 4.88
C ASN A 114 -1.49 -7.56 3.96
N HIS A 115 -0.89 -6.60 3.30
CA HIS A 115 0.25 -6.84 2.43
C HIS A 115 1.50 -7.25 3.22
N GLU A 116 2.20 -8.27 2.76
CA GLU A 116 3.36 -8.83 3.46
C GLU A 116 4.48 -7.80 3.67
N THR A 117 4.74 -6.92 2.68
CA THR A 117 5.75 -5.87 2.81
C THR A 117 5.44 -4.89 3.93
N THR A 118 4.17 -4.52 4.13
CA THR A 118 3.75 -3.66 5.24
C THR A 118 4.05 -4.31 6.58
N ARG A 119 3.70 -5.58 6.75
CA ARG A 119 4.00 -6.35 7.98
C ARG A 119 5.50 -6.48 8.22
N MET A 120 6.29 -6.73 7.17
CA MET A 120 7.75 -6.81 7.26
C MET A 120 8.37 -5.47 7.70
N ILE A 121 7.91 -4.35 7.16
CA ILE A 121 8.38 -3.02 7.56
C ILE A 121 8.00 -2.75 9.02
N ILE A 122 6.77 -3.02 9.44
CA ILE A 122 6.34 -2.85 10.83
C ILE A 122 7.21 -3.70 11.76
N SER A 123 7.47 -4.95 11.43
CA SER A 123 8.38 -5.83 12.18
C SER A 123 9.78 -5.21 12.31
N GLN A 124 10.33 -4.63 11.25
CA GLN A 124 11.62 -3.92 11.33
C GLN A 124 11.55 -2.69 12.23
N LEU A 125 10.50 -1.89 12.13
CA LEU A 125 10.30 -0.68 12.96
C LEU A 125 10.27 -1.01 14.45
N LEU A 126 9.73 -2.15 14.85
CA LEU A 126 9.73 -2.61 16.25
C LEU A 126 11.15 -2.81 16.82
N HIS A 127 12.13 -3.07 15.96
CA HIS A 127 13.53 -3.29 16.36
C HIS A 127 14.42 -2.06 16.15
N MET A 128 13.85 -0.94 15.65
CA MET A 128 14.58 0.29 15.39
C MET A 128 14.37 1.32 16.52
N PRO A 129 15.33 2.22 16.77
CA PRO A 129 15.21 3.28 17.77
C PRO A 129 14.33 4.43 17.26
N ILE A 130 13.02 4.20 17.12
CA ILE A 130 12.04 5.15 16.57
C ILE A 130 11.75 6.29 17.53
N ARG A 131 11.81 6.04 18.84
CA ARG A 131 11.48 7.06 19.86
C ARG A 131 12.28 8.33 19.64
N THR A 132 11.59 9.47 19.68
CA THR A 132 12.12 10.83 19.48
C THR A 132 12.68 11.15 18.11
N LYS A 133 12.54 10.25 17.16
CA LYS A 133 12.98 10.42 15.78
C LYS A 133 11.97 11.18 14.94
N ARG A 134 12.47 11.84 13.90
CA ARG A 134 11.67 12.48 12.86
C ARG A 134 11.61 11.57 11.65
N ILE A 135 10.38 11.22 11.20
CA ILE A 135 10.15 10.18 10.21
C ILE A 135 9.44 10.77 8.99
N LEU A 136 9.87 10.37 7.81
CA LEU A 136 9.18 10.64 6.54
C LEU A 136 8.59 9.35 5.99
N ASP A 137 7.29 9.36 5.64
CA ASP A 137 6.58 8.23 5.03
C ASP A 137 6.13 8.61 3.62
N CYS A 138 6.75 7.99 2.62
CA CYS A 138 6.58 8.31 1.20
C CYS A 138 5.57 7.36 0.55
N GLY A 139 4.49 7.91 -0.02
CA GLY A 139 3.36 7.11 -0.46
C GLY A 139 2.64 6.49 0.74
N THR A 140 2.15 7.35 1.64
CA THR A 140 1.68 6.92 2.96
C THR A 140 0.40 6.07 2.94
N GLY A 141 -0.39 6.13 1.86
CA GLY A 141 -1.63 5.37 1.71
C GLY A 141 -2.60 5.62 2.87
N THR A 142 -3.01 4.57 3.58
CA THR A 142 -3.83 4.67 4.81
C THR A 142 -3.14 5.33 5.99
N GLY A 143 -1.83 5.62 5.88
CA GLY A 143 -1.01 6.13 6.97
C GLY A 143 -0.47 5.07 7.93
N ILE A 144 -0.64 3.81 7.65
CA ILE A 144 -0.33 2.71 8.59
C ILE A 144 1.11 2.71 9.09
N LEU A 145 2.11 2.98 8.24
CA LEU A 145 3.52 3.03 8.65
C LEU A 145 3.82 4.28 9.48
N ALA A 146 3.28 5.42 9.07
CA ALA A 146 3.36 6.68 9.81
C ALA A 146 2.71 6.55 11.20
N LEU A 147 1.52 5.93 11.29
CA LEU A 147 0.83 5.64 12.54
C LEU A 147 1.66 4.73 13.44
N THR A 148 2.25 3.68 12.87
CA THR A 148 3.14 2.77 13.62
C THR A 148 4.29 3.54 14.24
N CYS A 149 4.99 4.39 13.46
CA CYS A 149 6.08 5.21 13.98
C CYS A 149 5.62 6.17 15.08
N SER A 150 4.46 6.81 14.91
CA SER A 150 3.90 7.69 15.93
C SER A 150 3.60 6.95 17.23
N LYS A 151 2.98 5.78 17.17
CA LYS A 151 2.69 4.91 18.32
C LYS A 151 3.97 4.38 19.00
N LEU A 152 5.05 4.17 18.23
CA LEU A 152 6.37 3.81 18.76
C LEU A 152 7.10 4.99 19.42
N GLY A 153 6.52 6.19 19.41
CA GLY A 153 7.02 7.37 20.08
C GLY A 153 7.95 8.23 19.23
N ALA A 154 7.80 8.20 17.90
CA ALA A 154 8.42 9.19 17.03
C ALA A 154 8.09 10.60 17.51
N LYS A 155 9.03 11.53 17.34
CA LYS A 155 8.83 12.93 17.71
C LYS A 155 7.84 13.61 16.77
N ASP A 156 8.00 13.33 15.49
CA ASP A 156 7.35 14.02 14.38
C ASP A 156 7.33 13.07 13.18
N VAL A 157 6.19 12.93 12.55
CA VAL A 157 6.00 12.08 11.37
C VAL A 157 5.36 12.90 10.28
N VAL A 158 5.96 12.92 9.10
CA VAL A 158 5.38 13.54 7.92
C VAL A 158 5.14 12.46 6.89
N GLY A 159 3.90 12.32 6.45
CA GLY A 159 3.52 11.48 5.33
C GLY A 159 3.21 12.31 4.08
N TYR A 160 3.37 11.75 2.90
CA TYR A 160 2.80 12.34 1.69
C TYR A 160 2.28 11.25 0.74
N ASP A 161 1.31 11.63 -0.07
CA ASP A 161 0.79 10.77 -1.13
C ASP A 161 0.36 11.60 -2.35
N ILE A 162 0.45 11.03 -3.55
CA ILE A 162 -0.01 11.64 -4.80
C ILE A 162 -1.52 11.50 -5.01
N ASP A 163 -2.16 10.64 -4.25
CA ASP A 163 -3.59 10.42 -4.27
C ASP A 163 -4.26 11.19 -3.13
N GLU A 164 -5.21 12.07 -3.49
CA GLU A 164 -5.92 12.91 -2.53
C GLU A 164 -6.76 12.10 -1.54
N TRP A 165 -7.34 10.98 -1.99
CA TRP A 165 -8.10 10.07 -1.12
C TRP A 165 -7.21 9.41 -0.08
N SER A 166 -6.01 8.99 -0.45
CA SER A 166 -5.00 8.46 0.47
C SER A 166 -4.62 9.50 1.53
N VAL A 167 -4.41 10.75 1.13
CA VAL A 167 -4.09 11.84 2.07
C VAL A 167 -5.21 12.05 3.09
N GLU A 168 -6.46 12.15 2.64
CA GLU A 168 -7.61 12.34 3.54
C GLU A 168 -7.83 11.11 4.42
N ASN A 169 -7.63 9.90 3.88
CA ASN A 169 -7.73 8.66 4.64
C ASN A 169 -6.66 8.56 5.73
N ALA A 170 -5.41 8.88 5.43
CA ALA A 170 -4.33 8.90 6.42
C ALA A 170 -4.58 9.91 7.55
N LYS A 171 -5.09 11.12 7.22
CA LYS A 171 -5.49 12.11 8.22
C LYS A 171 -6.63 11.60 9.10
N HIS A 172 -7.65 10.97 8.49
CA HIS A 172 -8.75 10.36 9.22
C HIS A 172 -8.24 9.29 10.19
N ASN A 173 -7.40 8.39 9.72
CA ASN A 173 -6.81 7.33 10.53
C ASN A 173 -5.91 7.88 11.65
N ALA A 174 -5.22 9.01 11.45
CA ALA A 174 -4.47 9.67 12.51
C ALA A 174 -5.40 10.12 13.65
N VAL A 175 -6.51 10.76 13.31
CA VAL A 175 -7.53 11.16 14.31
C VAL A 175 -8.12 9.95 15.03
N LEU A 176 -8.49 8.92 14.27
CA LEU A 176 -9.04 7.67 14.78
C LEU A 176 -8.13 7.01 15.84
N ASN A 177 -6.82 7.05 15.61
CA ASN A 177 -5.82 6.47 16.51
C ASN A 177 -5.35 7.42 17.62
N GLY A 178 -5.89 8.65 17.70
CA GLY A 178 -5.47 9.66 18.66
C GLY A 178 -4.05 10.16 18.44
N VAL A 179 -3.54 10.07 17.21
CA VAL A 179 -2.19 10.53 16.82
C VAL A 179 -2.24 12.01 16.48
N THR A 180 -1.39 12.82 17.12
CA THR A 180 -1.34 14.28 16.98
C THR A 180 -0.01 14.81 16.43
N ASN A 181 0.97 13.95 16.29
CA ASN A 181 2.33 14.27 15.80
C ASN A 181 2.58 13.80 14.36
N MET A 182 1.51 13.65 13.58
CA MET A 182 1.54 13.23 12.19
C MET A 182 0.94 14.32 11.31
N GLU A 183 1.69 14.74 10.30
CA GLU A 183 1.25 15.63 9.23
C GLU A 183 1.17 14.85 7.92
N VAL A 184 0.15 15.08 7.11
CA VAL A 184 0.00 14.42 5.80
C VAL A 184 -0.19 15.46 4.71
N LEU A 185 0.66 15.38 3.69
CA LEU A 185 0.75 16.33 2.57
C LEU A 185 0.30 15.65 1.26
N PHE A 186 -0.39 16.42 0.43
CA PHE A 186 -0.71 16.00 -0.92
C PHE A 186 0.42 16.36 -1.88
N GLY A 187 0.89 15.41 -2.66
CA GLY A 187 1.90 15.60 -3.70
C GLY A 187 2.89 14.44 -3.81
N ASN A 188 3.87 14.62 -4.68
CA ASN A 188 4.96 13.68 -4.90
C ASN A 188 6.21 14.06 -4.07
N SER A 189 7.35 13.43 -4.34
CA SER A 189 8.62 13.70 -3.64
C SER A 189 9.07 15.19 -3.65
N GLN A 190 8.50 16.02 -4.52
CA GLN A 190 8.81 17.46 -4.53
C GLN A 190 8.31 18.21 -3.27
N VAL A 191 7.30 17.67 -2.57
CA VAL A 191 6.82 18.25 -1.31
C VAL A 191 7.93 18.31 -0.26
N ILE A 192 8.91 17.40 -0.33
CA ILE A 192 10.07 17.33 0.56
C ILE A 192 10.85 18.65 0.56
N ASN A 193 10.92 19.34 -0.57
CA ASN A 193 11.61 20.62 -0.70
C ASN A 193 10.97 21.75 0.12
N HIS A 194 9.73 21.58 0.55
CA HIS A 194 8.99 22.54 1.35
C HIS A 194 8.96 22.18 2.84
N ILE A 195 9.54 21.05 3.22
CA ILE A 195 9.60 20.59 4.60
C ILE A 195 10.95 21.01 5.20
N SER A 196 10.91 21.76 6.29
CA SER A 196 12.14 22.22 6.97
C SER A 196 12.77 21.12 7.82
N GLY A 197 14.10 21.07 7.82
CA GLY A 197 14.89 20.15 8.65
C GLY A 197 15.14 18.80 7.97
N VAL A 198 15.83 17.93 8.70
CA VAL A 198 16.20 16.58 8.23
C VAL A 198 15.36 15.52 8.93
N PHE A 199 15.21 14.38 8.28
CA PHE A 199 14.57 13.22 8.85
C PHE A 199 15.62 12.20 9.32
N ASP A 200 15.32 11.49 10.39
CA ASP A 200 16.17 10.41 10.90
C ASP A 200 15.92 9.09 10.14
N LEU A 201 14.73 8.94 9.55
CA LEU A 201 14.32 7.76 8.80
C LEU A 201 13.35 8.15 7.70
N VAL A 202 13.54 7.56 6.52
CA VAL A 202 12.61 7.64 5.39
C VAL A 202 12.03 6.24 5.16
N LEU A 203 10.71 6.15 5.13
CA LEU A 203 9.95 4.95 4.77
C LEU A 203 9.41 5.13 3.35
N ALA A 204 9.46 4.08 2.55
CA ALA A 204 8.93 4.11 1.19
C ALA A 204 8.49 2.70 0.77
N ASN A 205 7.23 2.38 0.98
CA ASN A 205 6.59 1.13 0.53
C ASN A 205 5.84 1.38 -0.78
N ILE A 206 6.56 1.78 -1.80
CA ILE A 206 6.06 2.23 -3.11
C ILE A 206 6.63 1.41 -4.26
N ASN A 207 6.16 1.68 -5.47
CA ASN A 207 6.67 1.04 -6.67
C ASN A 207 8.19 1.26 -6.82
N ARG A 208 8.91 0.19 -7.18
CA ARG A 208 10.38 0.19 -7.35
C ARG A 208 10.89 1.29 -8.27
N ASN A 209 10.20 1.56 -9.38
CA ASN A 209 10.66 2.56 -10.35
C ASN A 209 10.55 3.97 -9.76
N ILE A 210 9.46 4.28 -9.10
CA ILE A 210 9.25 5.56 -8.37
C ILE A 210 10.30 5.70 -7.27
N LEU A 211 10.54 4.63 -6.50
CA LEU A 211 11.57 4.63 -5.46
C LEU A 211 12.95 4.99 -6.02
N LEU A 212 13.34 4.42 -7.16
CA LEU A 212 14.62 4.70 -7.80
C LEU A 212 14.73 6.15 -8.30
N ASP A 213 13.65 6.69 -8.85
CA ASP A 213 13.59 8.07 -9.34
C ASP A 213 13.69 9.08 -8.18
N ASP A 214 13.05 8.78 -7.06
CA ASP A 214 12.97 9.66 -5.88
C ASP A 214 14.18 9.54 -4.93
N MET A 215 15.08 8.56 -5.13
CA MET A 215 16.25 8.34 -4.24
C MET A 215 17.11 9.60 -4.02
N ARG A 216 17.17 10.50 -5.00
CA ARG A 216 17.94 11.75 -4.85
C ARG A 216 17.26 12.71 -3.87
N ALA A 217 15.93 12.79 -3.92
CA ALA A 217 15.14 13.59 -3.01
C ALA A 217 15.25 13.03 -1.58
N PHE A 218 15.13 11.73 -1.40
CA PHE A 218 15.26 11.07 -0.08
C PHE A 218 16.63 11.28 0.57
N ARG A 219 17.70 11.35 -0.23
CA ARG A 219 19.05 11.59 0.28
C ARG A 219 19.26 13.03 0.78
N SER A 220 18.41 13.97 0.38
CA SER A 220 18.57 15.40 0.69
C SER A 220 17.94 15.82 2.02
N VAL A 221 17.25 14.93 2.69
CA VAL A 221 16.43 15.21 3.91
C VAL A 221 16.86 14.39 5.11
#